data_4c5f40b53c247221f85c7411147513cb
#
_entry.id   4c5f40b53c247221f85c7411147513cb
#
_cell.length_a   1.000
_cell.length_b   1.000
_cell.length_c   1.000
_cell.angle_alpha   90.00
_cell.angle_beta   90.00
_cell.angle_gamma   90.00
#
_symmetry.space_group_name_H-M   'P 1'
#
loop_
_entity.id
_entity.type
_entity.pdbx_description
1 polymer ?
#
loop_
_entity_poly.entity_id
_entity_poly.type
_entity_poly.pdbx_seq_one_letter_code
_entity_poly.pdbx_strand_id
1 'polypeptide(L)'
;MASAPKSGLMADSVKDAAVAAILVAVLGFFFLALRTDIVTGGLDLTYRWGLWFTAIAITFGIRLLLNLYVFKTTKPITGGMNISVPPGLLTGIGRVLGPVLLLVALTLPFIVMAVYPDRDRQFIDLAILIMTYVMLGWGLNIVVGLAGLLDLGYVAFYAVGAYSFALLAQYFDIGFWMALPLAGLLAATWGIILGFPVLRLRGDYLAIVTLAFGEIIRVVLLNWYEFTGGPDGISGIPKPSFFGLDFTRKGGFAEFFGLDYDSIHRFIYLYYIILLLALITNFVTLRLRKLPIGRAWEALREDEIACRSLGINTTNTKLTAFSIGAMFGGFAGSFFATRQGFISPESFTFLESAIILAIVVLGGLGSQIGVVIASVVMIGGIEILRNLGFLKEVFGPDFEPTQYRMLIFGLAMVLIMVWKPRGIISSRNPSAVYKERRKIGSDMVAQGEGH
;
A
#
# COMPACT_ATOMS: atom_id res chain seq x y z
N MET A 1 23.42 -42.70 2.31
CA MET A 1 22.00 -42.55 1.93
C MET A 1 21.92 -42.59 0.42
N ALA A 2 21.23 -43.60 -0.11
CA ALA A 2 21.27 -44.01 -1.49
C ALA A 2 20.54 -43.00 -2.41
N SER A 3 21.17 -42.67 -3.55
CA SER A 3 20.61 -41.90 -4.62
C SER A 3 19.45 -42.66 -5.27
N ALA A 4 18.23 -42.10 -5.21
CA ALA A 4 17.08 -42.64 -5.92
C ALA A 4 17.29 -42.61 -7.44
N PRO A 5 16.78 -43.59 -8.20
CA PRO A 5 17.09 -43.78 -9.61
C PRO A 5 16.49 -42.65 -10.50
N LYS A 6 17.31 -42.15 -11.41
CA LYS A 6 17.02 -41.04 -12.32
C LYS A 6 15.86 -41.26 -13.34
N SER A 7 15.31 -42.46 -13.43
CA SER A 7 14.24 -42.80 -14.38
C SER A 7 12.83 -42.40 -13.93
N GLY A 8 12.59 -42.17 -12.64
CA GLY A 8 11.29 -41.69 -12.12
C GLY A 8 11.04 -40.18 -12.28
N LEU A 9 12.11 -39.40 -12.28
CA LEU A 9 12.04 -37.93 -12.27
C LEU A 9 11.43 -37.31 -13.54
N MET A 10 11.69 -37.90 -14.71
CA MET A 10 11.14 -37.41 -15.98
C MET A 10 9.65 -37.73 -16.09
N ALA A 11 9.25 -38.93 -15.68
CA ALA A 11 7.85 -39.35 -15.69
C ALA A 11 6.99 -38.51 -14.72
N ASP A 12 7.51 -38.20 -13.54
CA ASP A 12 6.83 -37.37 -12.55
C ASP A 12 6.74 -35.89 -13.00
N SER A 13 7.78 -35.36 -13.63
CA SER A 13 7.78 -34.00 -14.21
C SER A 13 6.79 -33.85 -15.33
N VAL A 14 6.64 -34.88 -16.19
CA VAL A 14 5.67 -34.90 -17.30
C VAL A 14 4.25 -35.03 -16.74
N LYS A 15 4.01 -35.88 -15.72
CA LYS A 15 2.71 -35.98 -15.07
C LYS A 15 2.26 -34.66 -14.43
N ASP A 16 3.15 -33.98 -13.72
CA ASP A 16 2.85 -32.68 -13.07
C ASP A 16 2.57 -31.59 -14.12
N ALA A 17 3.35 -31.55 -15.22
CA ALA A 17 3.11 -30.64 -16.34
C ALA A 17 1.79 -30.95 -17.06
N ALA A 18 1.42 -32.24 -17.21
CA ALA A 18 0.16 -32.63 -17.80
C ALA A 18 -1.05 -32.24 -16.93
N VAL A 19 -0.95 -32.40 -15.62
CA VAL A 19 -2.00 -31.96 -14.68
C VAL A 19 -2.19 -30.45 -14.76
N ALA A 20 -1.12 -29.66 -14.79
CA ALA A 20 -1.18 -28.21 -14.95
C ALA A 20 -1.83 -27.81 -16.28
N ALA A 21 -1.48 -28.49 -17.36
CA ALA A 21 -2.04 -28.25 -18.70
C ALA A 21 -3.54 -28.60 -18.77
N ILE A 22 -3.97 -29.70 -18.14
CA ILE A 22 -5.39 -30.09 -18.04
C ILE A 22 -6.16 -29.06 -17.24
N LEU A 23 -5.60 -28.55 -16.15
CA LEU A 23 -6.22 -27.53 -15.31
C LEU A 23 -6.45 -26.22 -16.09
N VAL A 24 -5.46 -25.80 -16.89
CA VAL A 24 -5.60 -24.66 -17.80
C VAL A 24 -6.58 -24.94 -18.92
N ALA A 25 -6.63 -26.17 -19.44
CA ALA A 25 -7.59 -26.56 -20.46
C ALA A 25 -9.04 -26.44 -19.94
N VAL A 26 -9.31 -26.94 -18.75
CA VAL A 26 -10.66 -26.92 -18.17
C VAL A 26 -11.06 -25.50 -17.74
N LEU A 27 -10.22 -24.81 -16.96
CA LEU A 27 -10.53 -23.46 -16.47
C LEU A 27 -10.47 -22.41 -17.57
N GLY A 28 -9.54 -22.54 -18.51
CA GLY A 28 -9.38 -21.62 -19.62
C GLY A 28 -10.40 -21.81 -20.75
N PHE A 29 -11.15 -22.89 -20.78
CA PHE A 29 -12.12 -23.14 -21.84
C PHE A 29 -13.15 -22.01 -21.95
N PHE A 30 -13.77 -21.61 -20.84
CA PHE A 30 -14.77 -20.55 -20.83
C PHE A 30 -14.20 -19.15 -21.07
N PHE A 31 -12.94 -18.92 -20.74
CA PHE A 31 -12.33 -17.58 -20.83
C PHE A 31 -11.48 -17.36 -22.10
N LEU A 32 -10.87 -18.44 -22.61
CA LEU A 32 -9.94 -18.36 -23.74
C LEU A 32 -10.53 -18.92 -25.04
N ALA A 33 -11.33 -20.01 -24.94
CA ALA A 33 -11.91 -20.65 -26.12
C ALA A 33 -13.20 -19.96 -26.57
N LEU A 34 -13.98 -19.40 -25.63
CA LEU A 34 -15.28 -18.78 -25.90
C LEU A 34 -15.20 -17.27 -25.74
N ARG A 35 -15.57 -16.53 -26.76
CA ARG A 35 -15.79 -15.09 -26.70
C ARG A 35 -17.24 -14.77 -27.07
N THR A 36 -17.90 -14.02 -26.24
CA THR A 36 -19.22 -13.46 -26.51
C THR A 36 -19.06 -12.03 -27.01
N ASP A 37 -19.41 -11.78 -28.27
CA ASP A 37 -19.45 -10.43 -28.84
C ASP A 37 -20.91 -9.96 -28.92
N ILE A 38 -21.15 -8.71 -28.52
CA ILE A 38 -22.49 -8.09 -28.60
C ILE A 38 -22.66 -7.56 -30.03
N VAL A 39 -23.53 -8.18 -30.80
CA VAL A 39 -23.89 -7.76 -32.16
C VAL A 39 -25.31 -7.20 -32.16
N THR A 40 -25.60 -6.30 -33.10
CA THR A 40 -26.94 -5.76 -33.33
C THR A 40 -27.96 -6.90 -33.59
N GLY A 41 -28.62 -7.37 -32.53
CA GLY A 41 -29.59 -8.48 -32.60
C GLY A 41 -29.38 -9.61 -31.59
N GLY A 42 -28.28 -9.57 -30.77
CA GLY A 42 -28.04 -10.58 -29.75
C GLY A 42 -26.58 -10.79 -29.42
N LEU A 43 -26.29 -11.89 -28.71
CA LEU A 43 -24.96 -12.34 -28.38
C LEU A 43 -24.48 -13.34 -29.43
N ASP A 44 -23.36 -13.07 -30.09
CA ASP A 44 -22.70 -14.02 -30.99
C ASP A 44 -21.51 -14.68 -30.27
N LEU A 45 -21.37 -15.99 -30.46
CA LEU A 45 -20.34 -16.82 -29.84
C LEU A 45 -19.23 -17.09 -30.86
N THR A 46 -18.06 -16.43 -30.66
CA THR A 46 -16.88 -16.69 -31.47
C THR A 46 -15.94 -17.67 -30.76
N TYR A 47 -15.42 -18.65 -31.52
CA TYR A 47 -14.54 -19.70 -30.99
C TYR A 47 -13.09 -19.38 -31.28
N ARG A 48 -12.25 -19.26 -30.25
CA ARG A 48 -10.82 -18.95 -30.33
C ARG A 48 -9.96 -20.16 -29.98
N TRP A 49 -10.13 -21.25 -30.70
CA TRP A 49 -9.41 -22.52 -30.45
C TRP A 49 -7.88 -22.36 -30.47
N GLY A 50 -7.34 -21.49 -31.31
CA GLY A 50 -5.89 -21.23 -31.40
C GLY A 50 -5.31 -20.70 -30.11
N LEU A 51 -5.95 -19.71 -29.47
CA LEU A 51 -5.50 -19.14 -28.22
C LEU A 51 -5.58 -20.16 -27.06
N TRP A 52 -6.62 -20.97 -27.05
CA TRP A 52 -6.79 -21.99 -26.02
C TRP A 52 -5.72 -23.08 -26.12
N PHE A 53 -5.47 -23.63 -27.30
CA PHE A 53 -4.40 -24.61 -27.51
C PHE A 53 -3.00 -24.05 -27.25
N THR A 54 -2.72 -22.79 -27.63
CA THR A 54 -1.43 -22.15 -27.35
C THR A 54 -1.22 -21.94 -25.86
N ALA A 55 -2.25 -21.55 -25.08
CA ALA A 55 -2.17 -21.41 -23.62
C ALA A 55 -1.85 -22.76 -22.94
N ILE A 56 -2.49 -23.84 -23.38
CA ILE A 56 -2.24 -25.21 -22.88
C ILE A 56 -0.80 -25.63 -23.17
N ALA A 57 -0.34 -25.43 -24.41
CA ALA A 57 1.02 -25.80 -24.85
C ALA A 57 2.10 -25.00 -24.11
N ILE A 58 1.90 -23.70 -23.94
CA ILE A 58 2.80 -22.82 -23.20
C ILE A 58 2.86 -23.24 -21.72
N THR A 59 1.72 -23.52 -21.09
CA THR A 59 1.69 -23.94 -19.67
C THR A 59 2.40 -25.28 -19.48
N PHE A 60 2.14 -26.24 -20.36
CA PHE A 60 2.84 -27.53 -20.35
C PHE A 60 4.35 -27.37 -20.51
N GLY A 61 4.79 -26.57 -21.51
CA GLY A 61 6.20 -26.33 -21.78
C GLY A 61 6.91 -25.61 -20.65
N ILE A 62 6.33 -24.52 -20.12
CA ILE A 62 6.90 -23.77 -18.99
C ILE A 62 6.98 -24.65 -17.76
N ARG A 63 5.92 -25.40 -17.42
CA ARG A 63 5.89 -26.27 -16.24
C ARG A 63 6.92 -27.40 -16.35
N LEU A 64 7.05 -27.98 -17.53
CA LEU A 64 8.06 -29.00 -17.79
C LEU A 64 9.47 -28.43 -17.64
N LEU A 65 9.74 -27.26 -18.22
CA LEU A 65 11.05 -26.58 -18.10
C LEU A 65 11.35 -26.23 -16.63
N LEU A 66 10.38 -25.68 -15.90
CA LEU A 66 10.54 -25.40 -14.49
C LEU A 66 10.84 -26.65 -13.67
N ASN A 67 10.14 -27.75 -13.93
CA ASN A 67 10.39 -29.02 -13.25
C ASN A 67 11.76 -29.59 -13.63
N LEU A 68 12.21 -29.44 -14.86
CA LEU A 68 13.48 -29.95 -15.34
C LEU A 68 14.70 -29.11 -14.89
N TYR A 69 14.57 -27.78 -14.83
CA TYR A 69 15.70 -26.88 -14.59
C TYR A 69 15.70 -26.25 -13.20
N VAL A 70 14.51 -25.91 -12.64
CA VAL A 70 14.39 -25.15 -11.40
C VAL A 70 14.13 -26.06 -10.21
N PHE A 71 13.16 -26.99 -10.32
CA PHE A 71 12.78 -27.85 -9.18
C PHE A 71 13.67 -29.10 -9.04
N LYS A 72 14.51 -29.43 -10.02
CA LYS A 72 15.50 -30.52 -9.93
C LYS A 72 16.74 -30.20 -9.10
N THR A 73 17.05 -28.94 -8.92
CA THR A 73 18.08 -28.56 -7.95
C THR A 73 17.48 -28.66 -6.55
N THR A 74 17.80 -29.73 -5.86
CA THR A 74 17.49 -29.97 -4.43
C THR A 74 18.11 -28.94 -3.47
N LYS A 75 18.58 -27.83 -3.99
CA LYS A 75 18.84 -26.63 -3.20
C LYS A 75 17.55 -25.85 -3.22
N PRO A 76 16.91 -25.63 -2.03
CA PRO A 76 15.77 -24.73 -1.97
C PRO A 76 16.23 -23.41 -2.60
N ILE A 77 15.44 -22.88 -3.56
CA ILE A 77 15.60 -21.53 -4.13
C ILE A 77 15.43 -20.45 -3.04
N THR A 78 15.24 -20.86 -1.80
CA THR A 78 15.43 -20.07 -0.56
C THR A 78 16.91 -19.67 -0.29
N GLY A 79 17.87 -20.09 -1.10
CA GLY A 79 19.10 -19.36 -1.30
C GLY A 79 18.76 -18.09 -2.07
N GLY A 80 18.08 -17.14 -1.41
CA GLY A 80 18.07 -15.77 -1.88
C GLY A 80 19.49 -15.43 -2.24
N MET A 81 19.72 -14.78 -3.39
CA MET A 81 21.00 -14.20 -3.70
C MET A 81 21.45 -13.45 -2.46
N ASN A 82 22.23 -14.14 -1.61
CA ASN A 82 22.99 -13.51 -0.54
C ASN A 82 24.06 -12.68 -1.26
N ILE A 83 23.62 -11.58 -1.84
CA ILE A 83 24.49 -10.47 -2.08
C ILE A 83 24.85 -10.06 -0.64
N SER A 84 25.93 -10.60 -0.12
CA SER A 84 26.54 -10.19 1.13
C SER A 84 27.10 -8.79 0.91
N VAL A 85 26.20 -7.82 0.89
CA VAL A 85 26.60 -6.42 0.88
C VAL A 85 27.25 -6.18 2.24
N PRO A 86 28.49 -5.72 2.28
CA PRO A 86 29.18 -5.46 3.55
C PRO A 86 28.28 -4.60 4.45
N PRO A 87 28.09 -4.95 5.72
CA PRO A 87 27.18 -4.22 6.62
C PRO A 87 27.49 -2.71 6.72
N GLY A 88 28.75 -2.32 6.50
CA GLY A 88 29.14 -0.91 6.42
C GLY A 88 28.64 -0.16 5.18
N LEU A 89 28.44 -0.84 4.06
CA LEU A 89 27.94 -0.26 2.82
C LEU A 89 26.42 -0.04 2.90
N LEU A 90 25.68 -0.97 3.51
CA LEU A 90 24.23 -0.84 3.76
C LEU A 90 23.90 0.32 4.72
N THR A 91 24.70 0.52 5.76
CA THR A 91 24.54 1.64 6.70
C THR A 91 24.93 2.98 6.05
N GLY A 92 25.93 2.98 5.17
CA GLY A 92 26.34 4.15 4.38
C GLY A 92 25.28 4.54 3.36
N ILE A 93 24.80 3.59 2.55
CA ILE A 93 23.74 3.80 1.55
C ILE A 93 22.44 4.27 2.24
N GLY A 94 22.02 3.66 3.34
CA GLY A 94 20.83 4.07 4.09
C GLY A 94 20.92 5.50 4.64
N ARG A 95 22.13 5.96 5.00
CA ARG A 95 22.34 7.33 5.51
C ARG A 95 22.28 8.37 4.40
N VAL A 96 22.70 8.04 3.18
CA VAL A 96 22.71 8.95 2.02
C VAL A 96 21.39 8.88 1.26
N LEU A 97 20.75 7.69 1.19
CA LEU A 97 19.54 7.47 0.43
C LEU A 97 18.36 8.33 0.93
N GLY A 98 18.21 8.49 2.25
CA GLY A 98 17.16 9.33 2.84
C GLY A 98 17.21 10.78 2.38
N PRO A 99 18.32 11.50 2.59
CA PRO A 99 18.48 12.87 2.11
C PRO A 99 18.37 13.01 0.58
N VAL A 100 18.89 12.05 -0.19
CA VAL A 100 18.78 12.05 -1.66
C VAL A 100 17.33 11.91 -2.11
N LEU A 101 16.57 10.96 -1.54
CA LEU A 101 15.14 10.81 -1.83
C LEU A 101 14.34 12.05 -1.45
N LEU A 102 14.68 12.69 -0.33
CA LEU A 102 14.04 13.93 0.09
C LEU A 102 14.34 15.07 -0.91
N LEU A 103 15.60 15.20 -1.34
CA LEU A 103 15.99 16.21 -2.33
C LEU A 103 15.29 15.97 -3.66
N VAL A 104 15.24 14.72 -4.13
CA VAL A 104 14.48 14.34 -5.34
C VAL A 104 13.00 14.68 -5.18
N ALA A 105 12.39 14.35 -4.03
CA ALA A 105 10.98 14.67 -3.77
C ALA A 105 10.74 16.20 -3.76
N LEU A 106 11.63 17.00 -3.20
CA LEU A 106 11.51 18.47 -3.19
C LEU A 106 11.66 19.07 -4.58
N THR A 107 12.56 18.55 -5.41
CA THR A 107 12.84 19.09 -6.75
C THR A 107 11.98 18.47 -7.84
N LEU A 108 11.20 17.41 -7.55
CA LEU A 108 10.44 16.66 -8.52
C LEU A 108 9.50 17.52 -9.40
N PRO A 109 8.70 18.47 -8.88
CA PRO A 109 7.85 19.31 -9.72
C PRO A 109 8.66 20.09 -10.77
N PHE A 110 9.81 20.65 -10.38
CA PHE A 110 10.68 21.43 -11.30
C PHE A 110 11.35 20.53 -12.33
N ILE A 111 11.76 19.32 -11.93
CA ILE A 111 12.32 18.33 -12.87
C ILE A 111 11.26 17.92 -13.89
N VAL A 112 10.03 17.66 -13.45
CA VAL A 112 8.94 17.29 -14.35
C VAL A 112 8.62 18.39 -15.34
N MET A 113 8.52 19.66 -14.90
CA MET A 113 8.30 20.80 -15.77
C MET A 113 9.43 21.00 -16.79
N ALA A 114 10.68 20.74 -16.41
CA ALA A 114 11.84 20.87 -17.31
C ALA A 114 11.94 19.73 -18.33
N VAL A 115 11.57 18.49 -17.95
CA VAL A 115 11.76 17.30 -18.80
C VAL A 115 10.51 17.01 -19.65
N TYR A 116 9.32 17.27 -19.11
CA TYR A 116 8.02 16.95 -19.76
C TYR A 116 7.07 18.15 -19.74
N PRO A 117 7.37 19.26 -20.44
CA PRO A 117 6.54 20.46 -20.41
C PRO A 117 5.11 20.26 -20.91
N ASP A 118 4.88 19.30 -21.86
CA ASP A 118 3.57 19.03 -22.44
C ASP A 118 2.68 18.14 -21.55
N ARG A 119 3.26 17.47 -20.54
CA ARG A 119 2.57 16.51 -19.66
C ARG A 119 2.86 16.72 -18.18
N ASP A 120 3.35 17.89 -17.83
CA ASP A 120 3.75 18.26 -16.49
C ASP A 120 2.64 18.06 -15.47
N ARG A 121 1.43 18.52 -15.78
CA ARG A 121 0.24 18.34 -14.93
C ARG A 121 -0.06 16.87 -14.64
N GLN A 122 0.04 16.00 -15.66
CA GLN A 122 -0.23 14.57 -15.50
C GLN A 122 0.76 13.90 -14.56
N PHE A 123 2.05 14.19 -14.71
CA PHE A 123 3.09 13.60 -13.86
C PHE A 123 3.07 14.15 -12.43
N ILE A 124 2.76 15.46 -12.26
CA ILE A 124 2.61 16.03 -10.91
C ILE A 124 1.39 15.45 -10.22
N ASP A 125 0.26 15.29 -10.92
CA ASP A 125 -0.94 14.65 -10.36
C ASP A 125 -0.70 13.18 -9.98
N LEU A 126 0.06 12.43 -10.79
CA LEU A 126 0.51 11.09 -10.46
C LEU A 126 1.41 11.08 -9.21
N ALA A 127 2.33 12.02 -9.10
CA ALA A 127 3.20 12.14 -7.93
C ALA A 127 2.40 12.44 -6.65
N ILE A 128 1.37 13.30 -6.73
CA ILE A 128 0.43 13.56 -5.64
C ILE A 128 -0.28 12.26 -5.23
N LEU A 129 -0.75 11.49 -6.20
CA LEU A 129 -1.42 10.23 -5.95
C LEU A 129 -0.48 9.23 -5.25
N ILE A 130 0.74 9.06 -5.76
CA ILE A 130 1.77 8.21 -5.15
C ILE A 130 2.02 8.63 -3.69
N MET A 131 2.20 9.93 -3.42
CA MET A 131 2.44 10.44 -2.06
C MET A 131 1.25 10.19 -1.13
N THR A 132 0.02 10.26 -1.65
CA THR A 132 -1.19 9.92 -0.88
C THR A 132 -1.16 8.45 -0.45
N TYR A 133 -0.83 7.53 -1.38
CA TYR A 133 -0.69 6.11 -1.03
C TYR A 133 0.52 5.81 -0.14
N VAL A 134 1.61 6.57 -0.26
CA VAL A 134 2.74 6.49 0.69
C VAL A 134 2.27 6.84 2.10
N MET A 135 1.52 7.91 2.26
CA MET A 135 0.99 8.34 3.55
C MET A 135 -0.01 7.32 4.12
N LEU A 136 -0.95 6.82 3.31
CA LEU A 136 -1.88 5.76 3.69
C LEU A 136 -1.12 4.47 4.07
N GLY A 137 -0.14 4.08 3.26
CA GLY A 137 0.70 2.93 3.53
C GLY A 137 1.49 3.06 4.83
N TRP A 138 2.04 4.24 5.15
CA TRP A 138 2.71 4.47 6.42
C TRP A 138 1.76 4.43 7.61
N GLY A 139 0.54 4.94 7.47
CA GLY A 139 -0.49 4.84 8.50
C GLY A 139 -0.88 3.39 8.79
N LEU A 140 -1.19 2.62 7.73
CA LEU A 140 -1.49 1.18 7.85
C LEU A 140 -0.29 0.38 8.37
N ASN A 141 0.93 0.75 7.99
CA ASN A 141 2.15 0.09 8.44
C ASN A 141 2.39 0.20 9.96
N ILE A 142 1.81 1.19 10.64
CA ILE A 142 1.81 1.24 12.11
C ILE A 142 0.98 0.07 12.66
N VAL A 143 -0.19 -0.16 12.10
CA VAL A 143 -1.13 -1.19 12.57
C VAL A 143 -0.64 -2.58 12.18
N VAL A 144 -0.39 -2.81 10.89
CA VAL A 144 -0.03 -4.13 10.34
C VAL A 144 1.47 -4.41 10.54
N GLY A 145 2.31 -3.44 10.25
CA GLY A 145 3.76 -3.64 10.22
C GLY A 145 4.41 -3.59 11.60
N LEU A 146 4.04 -2.65 12.47
CA LEU A 146 4.64 -2.49 13.79
C LEU A 146 3.88 -3.27 14.87
N ALA A 147 2.54 -3.19 14.90
CA ALA A 147 1.74 -3.86 15.92
C ALA A 147 1.30 -5.29 15.53
N GLY A 148 1.43 -5.68 14.26
CA GLY A 148 1.10 -7.03 13.79
C GLY A 148 -0.42 -7.31 13.73
N LEU A 149 -1.24 -6.27 13.62
CA LEU A 149 -2.70 -6.37 13.60
C LEU A 149 -3.18 -6.25 12.16
N LEU A 150 -3.69 -7.34 11.59
CA LEU A 150 -4.18 -7.33 10.21
C LEU A 150 -5.48 -6.54 10.12
N ASP A 151 -5.45 -5.44 9.36
CA ASP A 151 -6.59 -4.55 9.14
C ASP A 151 -6.93 -4.49 7.64
N LEU A 152 -8.11 -4.99 7.28
CA LEU A 152 -8.67 -4.97 5.93
C LEU A 152 -9.70 -3.85 5.74
N GLY A 153 -10.07 -3.16 6.80
CA GLY A 153 -11.03 -2.06 6.80
C GLY A 153 -10.41 -0.67 6.82
N TYR A 154 -9.12 -0.54 6.54
CA TYR A 154 -8.39 0.73 6.68
C TYR A 154 -8.98 1.89 5.86
N VAL A 155 -9.60 1.58 4.72
CA VAL A 155 -10.31 2.58 3.89
C VAL A 155 -11.44 3.28 4.63
N ALA A 156 -12.00 2.67 5.67
CA ALA A 156 -13.01 3.31 6.51
C ALA A 156 -12.49 4.58 7.19
N PHE A 157 -11.26 4.58 7.70
CA PHE A 157 -10.64 5.75 8.33
C PHE A 157 -10.31 6.83 7.30
N TYR A 158 -9.95 6.41 6.11
CA TYR A 158 -9.77 7.27 4.94
C TYR A 158 -11.09 7.96 4.57
N ALA A 159 -12.19 7.21 4.51
CA ALA A 159 -13.53 7.73 4.28
C ALA A 159 -13.99 8.69 5.37
N VAL A 160 -13.86 8.28 6.65
CA VAL A 160 -14.23 9.12 7.80
C VAL A 160 -13.49 10.45 7.76
N GLY A 161 -12.18 10.44 7.45
CA GLY A 161 -11.40 11.67 7.31
C GLY A 161 -11.90 12.57 6.17
N ALA A 162 -12.17 11.99 5.00
CA ALA A 162 -12.68 12.73 3.83
C ALA A 162 -14.05 13.36 4.09
N TYR A 163 -14.99 12.57 4.62
CA TYR A 163 -16.33 13.05 4.95
C TYR A 163 -16.33 14.03 6.12
N SER A 164 -15.53 13.80 7.17
CA SER A 164 -15.39 14.75 8.27
C SER A 164 -14.91 16.10 7.76
N PHE A 165 -13.89 16.11 6.89
CA PHE A 165 -13.40 17.34 6.29
C PHE A 165 -14.48 18.05 5.46
N ALA A 166 -15.15 17.32 4.57
CA ALA A 166 -16.19 17.89 3.70
C ALA A 166 -17.36 18.47 4.48
N LEU A 167 -17.84 17.75 5.51
CA LEU A 167 -18.94 18.18 6.37
C LEU A 167 -18.55 19.38 7.26
N LEU A 168 -17.35 19.38 7.84
CA LEU A 168 -16.84 20.53 8.61
C LEU A 168 -16.73 21.78 7.73
N ALA A 169 -16.28 21.63 6.51
CA ALA A 169 -16.21 22.74 5.58
C ALA A 169 -17.60 23.23 5.13
N GLN A 170 -18.54 22.31 4.87
CA GLN A 170 -19.87 22.65 4.38
C GLN A 170 -20.79 23.28 5.44
N TYR A 171 -20.80 22.72 6.67
CA TYR A 171 -21.73 23.17 7.72
C TYR A 171 -21.15 24.26 8.62
N PHE A 172 -19.82 24.31 8.79
CA PHE A 172 -19.16 25.22 9.71
C PHE A 172 -18.24 26.23 9.03
N ASP A 173 -18.12 26.16 7.70
CA ASP A 173 -17.22 27.01 6.90
C ASP A 173 -15.77 27.02 7.40
N ILE A 174 -15.32 25.85 7.92
CA ILE A 174 -13.97 25.69 8.47
C ILE A 174 -12.99 25.49 7.33
N GLY A 175 -11.97 26.37 7.27
CA GLY A 175 -10.92 26.30 6.25
C GLY A 175 -10.05 25.03 6.38
N PHE A 176 -9.34 24.69 5.29
CA PHE A 176 -8.53 23.47 5.18
C PHE A 176 -7.58 23.21 6.35
N TRP A 177 -6.82 24.21 6.78
CA TRP A 177 -5.80 24.05 7.81
C TRP A 177 -6.34 23.71 9.18
N MET A 178 -7.57 24.11 9.49
CA MET A 178 -8.23 23.83 10.75
C MET A 178 -9.07 22.54 10.67
N ALA A 179 -9.71 22.29 9.54
CA ALA A 179 -10.51 21.08 9.31
C ALA A 179 -9.65 19.81 9.24
N LEU A 180 -8.44 19.88 8.65
CA LEU A 180 -7.54 18.74 8.50
C LEU A 180 -7.17 18.07 9.84
N PRO A 181 -6.66 18.77 10.88
CA PRO A 181 -6.38 18.15 12.16
C PRO A 181 -7.64 17.62 12.86
N LEU A 182 -8.78 18.33 12.73
CA LEU A 182 -10.06 17.88 13.28
C LEU A 182 -10.53 16.57 12.64
N ALA A 183 -10.46 16.47 11.32
CA ALA A 183 -10.83 15.25 10.60
C ALA A 183 -9.92 14.07 10.98
N GLY A 184 -8.62 14.32 11.15
CA GLY A 184 -7.70 13.30 11.67
C GLY A 184 -8.03 12.84 13.07
N LEU A 185 -8.40 13.76 13.97
CA LEU A 185 -8.85 13.42 15.33
C LEU A 185 -10.17 12.64 15.32
N LEU A 186 -11.12 13.01 14.46
CA LEU A 186 -12.36 12.25 14.29
C LEU A 186 -12.08 10.84 13.76
N ALA A 187 -11.21 10.69 12.79
CA ALA A 187 -10.79 9.36 12.33
C ALA A 187 -10.09 8.56 13.45
N ALA A 188 -9.25 9.19 14.27
CA ALA A 188 -8.62 8.56 15.42
C ALA A 188 -9.65 8.10 16.47
N THR A 189 -10.68 8.90 16.75
CA THR A 189 -11.77 8.50 17.66
C THR A 189 -12.57 7.32 17.12
N TRP A 190 -12.86 7.31 15.82
CA TRP A 190 -13.47 6.15 15.16
C TRP A 190 -12.56 4.92 15.25
N GLY A 191 -11.24 5.08 15.10
CA GLY A 191 -10.27 4.01 15.30
C GLY A 191 -10.34 3.43 16.72
N ILE A 192 -10.58 4.23 17.75
CA ILE A 192 -10.78 3.75 19.13
C ILE A 192 -12.13 3.05 19.26
N ILE A 193 -13.23 3.67 18.78
CA ILE A 193 -14.58 3.12 18.88
C ILE A 193 -14.67 1.75 18.22
N LEU A 194 -14.18 1.64 17.00
CA LEU A 194 -14.16 0.37 16.26
C LEU A 194 -13.14 -0.62 16.82
N GLY A 195 -11.97 -0.12 17.23
CA GLY A 195 -10.91 -0.94 17.79
C GLY A 195 -11.33 -1.63 19.10
N PHE A 196 -12.09 -1.00 19.96
CA PHE A 196 -12.44 -1.54 21.27
C PHE A 196 -13.13 -2.94 21.20
N PRO A 197 -14.19 -3.16 20.40
CA PRO A 197 -14.78 -4.50 20.25
C PRO A 197 -13.90 -5.44 19.41
N VAL A 198 -13.28 -4.93 18.36
CA VAL A 198 -12.57 -5.73 17.35
C VAL A 198 -11.26 -6.30 17.90
N LEU A 199 -10.55 -5.56 18.72
CA LEU A 199 -9.23 -5.95 19.25
C LEU A 199 -9.26 -7.09 20.27
N ARG A 200 -10.44 -7.57 20.65
CA ARG A 200 -10.60 -8.82 21.40
C ARG A 200 -10.37 -10.05 20.54
N LEU A 201 -10.51 -9.90 19.21
CA LEU A 201 -10.29 -10.94 18.23
C LEU A 201 -8.80 -11.06 17.87
N ARG A 202 -8.42 -12.17 17.26
CA ARG A 202 -7.03 -12.48 16.92
C ARG A 202 -6.93 -13.04 15.50
N GLY A 203 -5.78 -12.82 14.88
CA GLY A 203 -5.46 -13.38 13.57
C GLY A 203 -6.49 -12.99 12.51
N ASP A 204 -6.95 -13.98 11.74
CA ASP A 204 -7.82 -13.78 10.59
C ASP A 204 -9.22 -13.27 10.97
N TYR A 205 -9.72 -13.61 12.17
CA TYR A 205 -10.99 -13.07 12.66
C TYR A 205 -10.97 -11.55 12.84
N LEU A 206 -9.83 -11.01 13.26
CA LEU A 206 -9.63 -9.57 13.33
C LEU A 206 -9.77 -8.93 11.94
N ALA A 207 -9.12 -9.52 10.94
CA ALA A 207 -9.15 -9.03 9.57
C ALA A 207 -10.56 -9.05 8.95
N ILE A 208 -11.31 -10.14 9.16
CA ILE A 208 -12.68 -10.27 8.65
C ILE A 208 -13.59 -9.22 9.28
N VAL A 209 -13.46 -8.99 10.58
CA VAL A 209 -14.31 -8.02 11.28
C VAL A 209 -13.93 -6.58 10.93
N THR A 210 -12.65 -6.25 10.75
CA THR A 210 -12.25 -4.90 10.28
C THR A 210 -12.78 -4.64 8.86
N LEU A 211 -12.75 -5.65 7.98
CA LEU A 211 -13.38 -5.57 6.65
C LEU A 211 -14.87 -5.28 6.76
N ALA A 212 -15.59 -6.04 7.59
CA ALA A 212 -17.02 -5.84 7.80
C ALA A 212 -17.34 -4.43 8.29
N PHE A 213 -16.55 -3.89 9.23
CA PHE A 213 -16.71 -2.51 9.68
C PHE A 213 -16.42 -1.48 8.57
N GLY A 214 -15.44 -1.75 7.69
CA GLY A 214 -15.19 -0.93 6.51
C GLY A 214 -16.42 -0.83 5.62
N GLU A 215 -17.02 -1.97 5.31
CA GLU A 215 -18.26 -2.04 4.52
C GLU A 215 -19.46 -1.44 5.25
N ILE A 216 -19.60 -1.61 6.56
CA ILE A 216 -20.66 -0.96 7.34
C ILE A 216 -20.57 0.57 7.21
N ILE A 217 -19.37 1.16 7.37
CA ILE A 217 -19.18 2.61 7.18
C ILE A 217 -19.58 3.02 5.77
N ARG A 218 -19.16 2.29 4.74
CA ARG A 218 -19.53 2.58 3.35
C ARG A 218 -21.05 2.52 3.14
N VAL A 219 -21.71 1.49 3.68
CA VAL A 219 -23.17 1.35 3.61
C VAL A 219 -23.88 2.48 4.36
N VAL A 220 -23.39 2.90 5.52
CA VAL A 220 -23.92 4.06 6.25
C VAL A 220 -23.80 5.33 5.40
N LEU A 221 -22.62 5.57 4.80
CA LEU A 221 -22.41 6.73 3.93
C LEU A 221 -23.33 6.72 2.70
N LEU A 222 -23.64 5.55 2.13
CA LEU A 222 -24.55 5.39 1.01
C LEU A 222 -26.01 5.67 1.37
N ASN A 223 -26.43 5.28 2.57
CA ASN A 223 -27.84 5.32 2.96
C ASN A 223 -28.22 6.57 3.77
N TRP A 224 -27.27 7.30 4.34
CA TRP A 224 -27.54 8.51 5.11
C TRP A 224 -27.61 9.75 4.20
N TYR A 225 -28.59 9.76 3.32
CA TYR A 225 -28.70 10.75 2.24
C TYR A 225 -28.71 12.19 2.74
N GLU A 226 -29.47 12.49 3.79
CA GLU A 226 -29.61 13.84 4.33
C GLU A 226 -28.29 14.45 4.84
N PHE A 227 -27.35 13.60 5.31
CA PHE A 227 -26.13 14.08 5.94
C PHE A 227 -24.90 13.93 5.02
N THR A 228 -24.80 12.83 4.28
CA THR A 228 -23.63 12.50 3.47
C THR A 228 -23.84 12.71 1.97
N GLY A 229 -25.05 13.06 1.54
CA GLY A 229 -25.44 13.11 0.14
C GLY A 229 -25.65 11.72 -0.49
N GLY A 230 -25.52 10.64 0.29
CA GLY A 230 -25.69 9.27 -0.19
C GLY A 230 -24.81 8.94 -1.41
N PRO A 231 -25.37 8.27 -2.44
CA PRO A 231 -24.64 7.95 -3.68
C PRO A 231 -24.15 9.17 -4.46
N ASP A 232 -24.89 10.30 -4.37
CA ASP A 232 -24.55 11.54 -5.07
C ASP A 232 -23.31 12.23 -4.49
N GLY A 233 -22.95 11.87 -3.25
CA GLY A 233 -21.76 12.38 -2.57
C GLY A 233 -21.83 13.87 -2.23
N ILE A 234 -20.69 14.43 -1.84
CA ILE A 234 -20.52 15.84 -1.46
C ILE A 234 -19.65 16.53 -2.50
N SER A 235 -20.17 17.59 -3.12
CA SER A 235 -19.46 18.44 -4.07
C SER A 235 -19.18 19.83 -3.49
N GLY A 236 -18.33 20.60 -4.19
CA GLY A 236 -18.02 21.97 -3.78
C GLY A 236 -17.09 22.07 -2.57
N ILE A 237 -16.30 21.02 -2.31
CA ILE A 237 -15.33 20.98 -1.22
C ILE A 237 -14.27 22.07 -1.42
N PRO A 238 -14.00 22.92 -0.40
CA PRO A 238 -13.07 24.02 -0.55
C PRO A 238 -11.65 23.54 -0.81
N LYS A 239 -10.98 24.24 -1.71
CA LYS A 239 -9.58 23.99 -2.05
C LYS A 239 -8.68 24.77 -1.09
N PRO A 240 -7.46 24.25 -0.78
CA PRO A 240 -6.57 24.95 0.11
C PRO A 240 -6.07 26.23 -0.55
N SER A 241 -6.21 27.36 0.14
CA SER A 241 -5.62 28.64 -0.24
C SER A 241 -4.19 28.76 0.30
N PHE A 242 -3.34 29.49 -0.40
CA PHE A 242 -2.01 29.84 0.08
C PHE A 242 -2.12 31.08 0.98
N PHE A 243 -2.20 30.88 2.31
CA PHE A 243 -2.32 31.95 3.31
C PHE A 243 -3.46 32.96 3.00
N GLY A 244 -4.61 32.47 2.51
CA GLY A 244 -5.75 33.29 2.15
C GLY A 244 -5.79 33.74 0.68
N LEU A 245 -4.74 33.44 -0.11
CA LEU A 245 -4.71 33.68 -1.55
C LEU A 245 -5.22 32.45 -2.29
N ASP A 246 -6.32 32.57 -2.98
CA ASP A 246 -6.87 31.49 -3.79
C ASP A 246 -6.12 31.36 -5.12
N PHE A 247 -6.11 30.16 -5.70
CA PHE A 247 -5.52 29.91 -7.03
C PHE A 247 -6.54 30.26 -8.14
N THR A 248 -7.00 31.52 -8.11
CA THR A 248 -7.95 32.10 -9.08
C THR A 248 -7.21 33.01 -10.08
N ARG A 249 -7.91 33.30 -11.21
CA ARG A 249 -7.32 34.11 -12.28
C ARG A 249 -7.21 35.60 -11.94
N LYS A 250 -8.10 36.11 -11.05
CA LYS A 250 -8.12 37.51 -10.60
C LYS A 250 -8.12 37.55 -9.08
N GLY A 251 -7.31 38.40 -8.49
CA GLY A 251 -7.21 38.57 -7.03
C GLY A 251 -6.55 37.42 -6.29
N GLY A 252 -5.89 36.49 -7.02
CA GLY A 252 -5.33 35.29 -6.43
C GLY A 252 -3.80 35.28 -6.35
N PHE A 253 -3.24 34.08 -6.10
CA PHE A 253 -1.82 33.83 -5.96
C PHE A 253 -0.98 34.37 -7.12
N ALA A 254 -1.40 34.14 -8.38
CA ALA A 254 -0.65 34.54 -9.56
C ALA A 254 -0.53 36.07 -9.67
N GLU A 255 -1.61 36.82 -9.40
CA GLU A 255 -1.64 38.26 -9.46
C GLU A 255 -0.78 38.89 -8.33
N PHE A 256 -0.83 38.31 -7.12
CA PHE A 256 -0.04 38.80 -5.98
C PHE A 256 1.47 38.69 -6.23
N PHE A 257 1.92 37.59 -6.88
CA PHE A 257 3.33 37.37 -7.20
C PHE A 257 3.75 37.87 -8.60
N GLY A 258 2.83 38.48 -9.36
CA GLY A 258 3.12 38.97 -10.72
C GLY A 258 3.45 37.87 -11.73
N LEU A 259 2.87 36.67 -11.51
CA LEU A 259 3.05 35.50 -12.37
C LEU A 259 1.86 35.37 -13.34
N ASP A 260 2.12 34.83 -14.53
CA ASP A 260 1.04 34.42 -15.41
C ASP A 260 0.21 33.30 -14.77
N TYR A 261 -1.12 33.42 -14.88
CA TYR A 261 -2.01 32.42 -14.32
C TYR A 261 -1.85 31.09 -15.05
N ASP A 262 -1.39 30.08 -14.33
CA ASP A 262 -1.40 28.68 -14.76
C ASP A 262 -2.04 27.79 -13.68
N SER A 263 -2.85 26.84 -14.13
CA SER A 263 -3.47 25.84 -13.26
C SER A 263 -2.46 24.94 -12.57
N ILE A 264 -1.24 24.83 -13.12
CA ILE A 264 -0.16 24.01 -12.59
C ILE A 264 0.31 24.48 -11.21
N HIS A 265 0.25 25.79 -10.92
CA HIS A 265 0.62 26.35 -9.62
C HIS A 265 -0.15 25.70 -8.47
N ARG A 266 -1.46 25.42 -8.70
CA ARG A 266 -2.28 24.71 -7.73
C ARG A 266 -1.83 23.27 -7.52
N PHE A 267 -1.46 22.54 -8.59
CA PHE A 267 -0.99 21.15 -8.47
C PHE A 267 0.36 21.08 -7.75
N ILE A 268 1.26 22.01 -8.03
CA ILE A 268 2.54 22.14 -7.32
C ILE A 268 2.29 22.39 -5.83
N TYR A 269 1.37 23.30 -5.51
CA TYR A 269 1.02 23.57 -4.12
C TYR A 269 0.43 22.35 -3.41
N LEU A 270 -0.51 21.63 -4.03
CA LEU A 270 -1.06 20.38 -3.52
C LEU A 270 0.02 19.31 -3.32
N TYR A 271 0.99 19.24 -4.25
CA TYR A 271 2.12 18.34 -4.12
C TYR A 271 2.96 18.63 -2.87
N TYR A 272 3.25 19.90 -2.60
CA TYR A 272 4.01 20.26 -1.39
C TYR A 272 3.22 20.05 -0.11
N ILE A 273 1.90 20.23 -0.13
CA ILE A 273 1.04 19.89 1.03
C ILE A 273 1.12 18.39 1.34
N ILE A 274 0.89 17.53 0.34
CA ILE A 274 0.95 16.08 0.61
C ILE A 274 2.35 15.61 0.97
N LEU A 275 3.39 16.19 0.37
CA LEU A 275 4.77 15.92 0.76
C LEU A 275 5.01 16.29 2.22
N LEU A 276 4.56 17.46 2.66
CA LEU A 276 4.65 17.89 4.07
C LEU A 276 3.93 16.92 5.00
N LEU A 277 2.69 16.54 4.67
CA LEU A 277 1.89 15.60 5.45
C LEU A 277 2.56 14.22 5.52
N ALA A 278 3.09 13.73 4.41
CA ALA A 278 3.84 12.47 4.36
C ALA A 278 5.12 12.54 5.21
N LEU A 279 5.87 13.64 5.15
CA LEU A 279 7.07 13.84 5.98
C LEU A 279 6.71 13.90 7.48
N ILE A 280 5.62 14.57 7.85
CA ILE A 280 5.12 14.59 9.24
C ILE A 280 4.76 13.17 9.67
N THR A 281 4.04 12.42 8.84
CA THR A 281 3.67 11.01 9.12
C THR A 281 4.91 10.16 9.34
N ASN A 282 5.91 10.27 8.47
CA ASN A 282 7.18 9.56 8.61
C ASN A 282 7.93 9.95 9.88
N PHE A 283 8.05 11.24 10.14
CA PHE A 283 8.72 11.76 11.35
C PHE A 283 8.06 11.23 12.63
N VAL A 284 6.74 11.34 12.72
CA VAL A 284 5.95 10.87 13.88
C VAL A 284 6.12 9.36 14.03
N THR A 285 6.00 8.58 12.95
CA THR A 285 6.15 7.12 12.99
C THR A 285 7.55 6.71 13.47
N LEU A 286 8.60 7.32 12.92
CA LEU A 286 9.99 7.06 13.34
C LEU A 286 10.24 7.46 14.80
N ARG A 287 9.63 8.54 15.26
CA ARG A 287 9.74 8.99 16.65
C ARG A 287 8.99 8.06 17.60
N LEU A 288 7.74 7.70 17.28
CA LEU A 288 6.92 6.78 18.08
C LEU A 288 7.57 5.41 18.21
N ARG A 289 8.17 4.90 17.15
CA ARG A 289 8.89 3.61 17.16
C ARG A 289 10.01 3.55 18.22
N LYS A 290 10.67 4.68 18.49
CA LYS A 290 11.74 4.76 19.50
C LYS A 290 11.21 4.93 20.93
N LEU A 291 9.95 5.32 21.12
CA LEU A 291 9.31 5.51 22.41
C LEU A 291 8.86 4.16 23.02
N PRO A 292 8.53 4.11 24.32
CA PRO A 292 8.02 2.91 24.97
C PRO A 292 6.81 2.30 24.26
N ILE A 293 5.92 3.14 23.72
CA ILE A 293 4.73 2.69 22.98
C ILE A 293 5.07 1.92 21.71
N GLY A 294 6.03 2.40 20.93
CA GLY A 294 6.48 1.71 19.72
C GLY A 294 7.18 0.39 20.00
N ARG A 295 7.94 0.35 21.10
CA ARG A 295 8.55 -0.92 21.58
C ARG A 295 7.49 -1.91 22.06
N ALA A 296 6.41 -1.42 22.68
CA ALA A 296 5.27 -2.25 23.05
C ALA A 296 4.55 -2.81 21.82
N TRP A 297 4.41 -2.03 20.73
CA TRP A 297 3.89 -2.54 19.44
C TRP A 297 4.76 -3.64 18.85
N GLU A 298 6.09 -3.42 18.78
CA GLU A 298 7.01 -4.44 18.27
C GLU A 298 6.98 -5.73 19.12
N ALA A 299 6.90 -5.60 20.45
CA ALA A 299 6.77 -6.74 21.35
C ALA A 299 5.42 -7.49 21.16
N LEU A 300 4.32 -6.74 21.03
CA LEU A 300 2.98 -7.28 20.79
C LEU A 300 2.92 -8.09 19.49
N ARG A 301 3.59 -7.64 18.44
CA ARG A 301 3.67 -8.34 17.16
C ARG A 301 4.38 -9.69 17.26
N GLU A 302 5.39 -9.80 18.10
CA GLU A 302 6.14 -11.05 18.26
C GLU A 302 5.33 -12.06 19.10
N ASP A 303 4.83 -11.68 20.29
CA ASP A 303 4.01 -12.56 21.13
C ASP A 303 3.11 -11.76 22.10
N GLU A 304 1.78 -11.84 21.89
CA GLU A 304 0.80 -11.18 22.75
C GLU A 304 0.74 -11.78 24.15
N ILE A 305 0.95 -13.11 24.28
CA ILE A 305 0.84 -13.80 25.58
C ILE A 305 2.03 -13.41 26.45
N ALA A 306 3.24 -13.39 25.86
CA ALA A 306 4.46 -12.96 26.53
C ALA A 306 4.33 -11.49 27.02
N CYS A 307 3.75 -10.59 26.20
CA CYS A 307 3.52 -9.21 26.60
C CYS A 307 2.62 -9.09 27.82
N ARG A 308 1.54 -9.86 27.90
CA ARG A 308 0.64 -9.91 29.07
C ARG A 308 1.37 -10.39 30.32
N SER A 309 2.21 -11.42 30.19
CA SER A 309 3.00 -11.96 31.30
C SER A 309 4.00 -10.95 31.84
N LEU A 310 4.50 -10.04 30.99
CA LEU A 310 5.42 -8.96 31.35
C LEU A 310 4.71 -7.69 31.84
N GLY A 311 3.37 -7.70 32.00
CA GLY A 311 2.58 -6.58 32.51
C GLY A 311 2.27 -5.51 31.45
N ILE A 312 2.49 -5.76 30.17
CA ILE A 312 2.11 -4.83 29.09
C ILE A 312 0.60 -4.93 28.89
N ASN A 313 -0.09 -3.78 28.97
CA ASN A 313 -1.53 -3.71 28.67
C ASN A 313 -1.74 -3.82 27.15
N THR A 314 -2.02 -5.04 26.68
CA THR A 314 -2.17 -5.35 25.25
C THR A 314 -3.34 -4.62 24.61
N THR A 315 -4.44 -4.41 25.34
CA THR A 315 -5.62 -3.69 24.83
C THR A 315 -5.30 -2.24 24.52
N ASN A 316 -4.71 -1.52 25.47
CA ASN A 316 -4.31 -0.12 25.24
C ASN A 316 -3.24 -0.01 24.16
N THR A 317 -2.30 -0.95 24.10
CA THR A 317 -1.26 -0.99 23.09
C THR A 317 -1.85 -1.16 21.69
N LYS A 318 -2.84 -2.05 21.52
CA LYS A 318 -3.56 -2.24 20.26
C LYS A 318 -4.36 -0.99 19.88
N LEU A 319 -5.15 -0.44 20.84
CA LEU A 319 -5.97 0.74 20.60
C LEU A 319 -5.14 1.95 20.16
N THR A 320 -3.97 2.16 20.74
CA THR A 320 -3.07 3.26 20.32
C THR A 320 -2.53 3.07 18.92
N ALA A 321 -2.22 1.86 18.50
CA ALA A 321 -1.80 1.58 17.13
C ALA A 321 -2.93 1.87 16.13
N PHE A 322 -4.16 1.40 16.42
CA PHE A 322 -5.34 1.65 15.60
C PHE A 322 -5.68 3.14 15.52
N SER A 323 -5.72 3.83 16.66
CA SER A 323 -6.05 5.26 16.72
C SER A 323 -5.06 6.11 15.90
N ILE A 324 -3.77 5.86 16.04
CA ILE A 324 -2.74 6.64 15.35
C ILE A 324 -2.74 6.27 13.84
N GLY A 325 -2.89 4.99 13.50
CA GLY A 325 -3.05 4.55 12.10
C GLY A 325 -4.26 5.20 11.45
N ALA A 326 -5.42 5.18 12.12
CA ALA A 326 -6.66 5.82 11.69
C ALA A 326 -6.50 7.34 11.51
N MET A 327 -5.79 8.02 12.41
CA MET A 327 -5.51 9.45 12.31
C MET A 327 -4.80 9.81 11.01
N PHE A 328 -3.78 9.04 10.63
CA PHE A 328 -3.07 9.27 9.37
C PHE A 328 -3.94 8.91 8.15
N GLY A 329 -4.78 7.88 8.25
CA GLY A 329 -5.83 7.61 7.27
C GLY A 329 -6.77 8.80 7.10
N GLY A 330 -7.19 9.41 8.21
CA GLY A 330 -8.04 10.60 8.21
C GLY A 330 -7.40 11.83 7.57
N PHE A 331 -6.11 12.08 7.83
CA PHE A 331 -5.38 13.17 7.16
C PHE A 331 -5.29 12.95 5.65
N ALA A 332 -5.00 11.72 5.22
CA ALA A 332 -4.97 11.38 3.80
C ALA A 332 -6.36 11.56 3.17
N GLY A 333 -7.44 11.18 3.87
CA GLY A 333 -8.82 11.37 3.42
C GLY A 333 -9.20 12.83 3.24
N SER A 334 -8.86 13.69 4.20
CA SER A 334 -9.07 15.13 4.10
C SER A 334 -8.34 15.74 2.91
N PHE A 335 -7.10 15.33 2.70
CA PHE A 335 -6.32 15.76 1.54
C PHE A 335 -6.93 15.28 0.22
N PHE A 336 -7.40 14.03 0.16
CA PHE A 336 -8.07 13.48 -1.03
C PHE A 336 -9.34 14.29 -1.37
N ALA A 337 -10.19 14.56 -0.37
CA ALA A 337 -11.40 15.34 -0.53
C ALA A 337 -11.11 16.74 -1.12
N THR A 338 -10.07 17.39 -0.60
CA THR A 338 -9.63 18.71 -1.07
C THR A 338 -9.04 18.67 -2.49
N ARG A 339 -8.26 17.63 -2.82
CA ARG A 339 -7.68 17.46 -4.16
C ARG A 339 -8.77 17.26 -5.21
N GLN A 340 -9.72 16.37 -4.93
CA GLN A 340 -10.81 16.05 -5.86
C GLN A 340 -11.85 17.17 -5.93
N GLY A 341 -12.17 17.84 -4.80
CA GLY A 341 -13.27 18.79 -4.69
C GLY A 341 -14.64 18.14 -4.70
N PHE A 342 -14.69 16.81 -4.74
CA PHE A 342 -15.87 15.95 -4.73
C PHE A 342 -15.52 14.62 -4.09
N ILE A 343 -16.41 14.08 -3.28
CA ILE A 343 -16.28 12.75 -2.68
C ILE A 343 -17.61 12.00 -2.78
N SER A 344 -17.51 10.70 -3.04
CA SER A 344 -18.66 9.78 -3.00
C SER A 344 -18.27 8.50 -2.26
N PRO A 345 -19.22 7.75 -1.70
CA PRO A 345 -18.93 6.47 -1.03
C PRO A 345 -18.30 5.43 -1.95
N GLU A 346 -18.51 5.55 -3.26
CA GLU A 346 -17.91 4.69 -4.29
C GLU A 346 -16.38 4.78 -4.35
N SER A 347 -15.79 5.89 -3.87
CA SER A 347 -14.34 6.06 -3.77
C SER A 347 -13.70 5.27 -2.64
N PHE A 348 -14.50 4.71 -1.71
CA PHE A 348 -14.01 4.06 -0.48
C PHE A 348 -14.41 2.58 -0.42
N THR A 349 -14.12 1.85 -1.48
CA THR A 349 -14.39 0.41 -1.58
C THR A 349 -13.30 -0.42 -0.89
N PHE A 350 -13.63 -1.67 -0.56
CA PHE A 350 -12.64 -2.64 -0.04
C PHE A 350 -11.39 -2.76 -0.94
N LEU A 351 -11.54 -2.59 -2.25
CA LEU A 351 -10.43 -2.65 -3.19
C LEU A 351 -9.30 -1.68 -2.85
N GLU A 352 -9.66 -0.47 -2.38
CA GLU A 352 -8.69 0.52 -1.93
C GLU A 352 -7.92 0.05 -0.69
N SER A 353 -8.60 -0.55 0.30
CA SER A 353 -7.92 -1.19 1.45
C SER A 353 -6.96 -2.29 1.00
N ALA A 354 -7.38 -3.12 0.04
CA ALA A 354 -6.56 -4.20 -0.49
C ALA A 354 -5.31 -3.67 -1.20
N ILE A 355 -5.41 -2.58 -1.96
CA ILE A 355 -4.27 -1.92 -2.62
C ILE A 355 -3.30 -1.36 -1.57
N ILE A 356 -3.81 -0.64 -0.55
CA ILE A 356 -2.98 -0.07 0.51
C ILE A 356 -2.25 -1.19 1.28
N LEU A 357 -2.96 -2.27 1.62
CA LEU A 357 -2.36 -3.43 2.28
C LEU A 357 -1.31 -4.10 1.38
N ALA A 358 -1.60 -4.26 0.08
CA ALA A 358 -0.65 -4.82 -0.88
C ALA A 358 0.64 -4.00 -0.94
N ILE A 359 0.55 -2.67 -0.91
CA ILE A 359 1.70 -1.76 -0.87
C ILE A 359 2.53 -2.02 0.40
N VAL A 360 1.90 -2.15 1.56
CA VAL A 360 2.60 -2.38 2.84
C VAL A 360 3.27 -3.75 2.86
N VAL A 361 2.58 -4.79 2.40
CA VAL A 361 3.10 -6.16 2.35
C VAL A 361 4.23 -6.29 1.33
N LEU A 362 4.03 -5.74 0.14
CA LEU A 362 5.03 -5.71 -0.94
C LEU A 362 6.30 -4.96 -0.52
N GLY A 363 6.11 -3.79 0.09
CA GLY A 363 7.21 -2.97 0.59
C GLY A 363 8.00 -3.64 1.71
N GLY A 364 7.32 -4.42 2.52
CA GLY A 364 7.84 -5.12 3.70
C GLY A 364 7.33 -4.53 5.00
N LEU A 365 6.73 -5.39 5.81
CA LEU A 365 6.10 -5.04 7.08
C LEU A 365 7.09 -4.33 8.03
N GLY A 366 6.74 -3.12 8.46
CA GLY A 366 7.56 -2.28 9.34
C GLY A 366 8.63 -1.43 8.62
N SER A 367 8.75 -1.55 7.28
CA SER A 367 9.73 -0.78 6.49
C SER A 367 9.12 0.50 5.92
N GLN A 368 9.66 1.66 6.30
CA GLN A 368 9.19 2.96 5.75
C GLN A 368 9.61 3.16 4.29
N ILE A 369 10.86 2.84 3.97
CA ILE A 369 11.42 2.97 2.61
C ILE A 369 10.76 1.94 1.67
N GLY A 370 10.50 0.73 2.18
CA GLY A 370 9.81 -0.30 1.40
C GLY A 370 8.43 0.14 0.94
N VAL A 371 7.64 0.78 1.81
CA VAL A 371 6.32 1.33 1.46
C VAL A 371 6.42 2.39 0.36
N VAL A 372 7.42 3.28 0.40
CA VAL A 372 7.64 4.29 -0.66
C VAL A 372 7.90 3.61 -2.00
N ILE A 373 8.83 2.66 -2.04
CA ILE A 373 9.16 1.94 -3.28
C ILE A 373 7.95 1.16 -3.80
N ALA A 374 7.23 0.47 -2.93
CA ALA A 374 6.04 -0.28 -3.30
C ALA A 374 4.93 0.65 -3.84
N SER A 375 4.73 1.82 -3.24
CA SER A 375 3.76 2.82 -3.73
C SER A 375 4.14 3.33 -5.13
N VAL A 376 5.42 3.64 -5.36
CA VAL A 376 5.91 4.05 -6.68
C VAL A 376 5.70 2.94 -7.71
N VAL A 377 6.03 1.70 -7.37
CA VAL A 377 5.88 0.55 -8.28
C VAL A 377 4.40 0.25 -8.56
N MET A 378 3.57 0.21 -7.53
CA MET A 378 2.15 -0.15 -7.67
C MET A 378 1.35 0.94 -8.39
N ILE A 379 1.48 2.19 -7.96
CA ILE A 379 0.68 3.30 -8.52
C ILE A 379 1.33 3.85 -9.80
N GLY A 380 2.65 4.06 -9.79
CA GLY A 380 3.39 4.49 -10.98
C GLY A 380 3.41 3.45 -12.08
N GLY A 381 3.43 2.15 -11.72
CA GLY A 381 3.36 1.04 -12.66
C GLY A 381 2.08 1.04 -13.49
N ILE A 382 0.95 1.49 -12.95
CA ILE A 382 -0.32 1.65 -13.69
C ILE A 382 -0.12 2.65 -14.85
N GLU A 383 0.52 3.76 -14.57
CA GLU A 383 0.77 4.80 -15.57
C GLU A 383 1.76 4.33 -16.64
N ILE A 384 2.78 3.58 -16.24
CA ILE A 384 3.70 2.95 -17.18
C ILE A 384 2.93 1.98 -18.08
N LEU A 385 2.08 1.11 -17.53
CA LEU A 385 1.25 0.17 -18.30
C LEU A 385 0.34 0.89 -19.29
N ARG A 386 -0.22 2.05 -18.92
CA ARG A 386 -1.07 2.86 -19.80
C ARG A 386 -0.30 3.39 -21.03
N ASN A 387 0.98 3.71 -20.85
CA ASN A 387 1.83 4.26 -21.91
C ASN A 387 2.57 3.19 -22.74
N LEU A 388 2.43 1.90 -22.41
CA LEU A 388 3.06 0.80 -23.15
C LEU A 388 2.29 0.45 -24.44
N GLY A 389 2.23 1.39 -25.39
CA GLY A 389 1.56 1.20 -26.68
C GLY A 389 2.11 0.03 -27.49
N PHE A 390 3.39 -0.33 -27.33
CA PHE A 390 4.00 -1.46 -28.05
C PHE A 390 3.34 -2.81 -27.71
N LEU A 391 2.71 -2.96 -26.55
CA LEU A 391 1.97 -4.17 -26.20
C LEU A 391 0.75 -4.38 -27.11
N LYS A 392 0.16 -3.30 -27.63
CA LYS A 392 -0.92 -3.38 -28.62
C LYS A 392 -0.41 -3.92 -29.96
N GLU A 393 0.85 -3.64 -30.31
CA GLU A 393 1.47 -4.19 -31.52
C GLU A 393 1.76 -5.70 -31.39
N VAL A 394 2.08 -6.16 -30.17
CA VAL A 394 2.41 -7.57 -29.91
C VAL A 394 1.15 -8.43 -29.71
N PHE A 395 0.17 -7.93 -28.96
CA PHE A 395 -1.03 -8.69 -28.56
C PHE A 395 -2.29 -8.35 -29.36
N GLY A 396 -2.22 -7.38 -30.25
CA GLY A 396 -3.32 -6.92 -31.09
C GLY A 396 -3.93 -5.58 -30.64
N PRO A 397 -4.65 -4.88 -31.54
CA PRO A 397 -5.19 -3.54 -31.31
C PRO A 397 -6.23 -3.49 -30.19
N ASP A 398 -6.91 -4.60 -29.93
CA ASP A 398 -7.93 -4.73 -28.87
C ASP A 398 -7.35 -4.98 -27.46
N PHE A 399 -6.03 -5.17 -27.38
CA PHE A 399 -5.36 -5.41 -26.10
C PHE A 399 -5.17 -4.10 -25.34
N GLU A 400 -5.89 -3.95 -24.23
CA GLU A 400 -5.73 -2.82 -23.33
C GLU A 400 -4.97 -3.20 -22.06
N PRO A 401 -3.68 -2.84 -21.93
CA PRO A 401 -2.85 -3.21 -20.78
C PRO A 401 -3.43 -2.78 -19.43
N THR A 402 -4.18 -1.68 -19.41
CA THR A 402 -4.80 -1.15 -18.19
C THR A 402 -5.89 -2.04 -17.61
N GLN A 403 -6.59 -2.83 -18.42
CA GLN A 403 -7.60 -3.78 -17.94
C GLN A 403 -6.96 -4.94 -17.17
N TYR A 404 -5.73 -5.31 -17.53
CA TYR A 404 -4.98 -6.39 -16.89
C TYR A 404 -4.20 -5.95 -15.64
N ARG A 405 -4.32 -4.68 -15.23
CA ARG A 405 -3.56 -4.13 -14.09
C ARG A 405 -3.72 -4.96 -12.81
N MET A 406 -4.95 -5.36 -12.48
CA MET A 406 -5.24 -6.14 -11.28
C MET A 406 -4.63 -7.53 -11.35
N LEU A 407 -4.65 -8.17 -12.53
CA LEU A 407 -4.02 -9.46 -12.75
C LEU A 407 -2.49 -9.35 -12.64
N ILE A 408 -1.90 -8.32 -13.24
CA ILE A 408 -0.44 -8.10 -13.20
C ILE A 408 0.01 -7.84 -11.76
N PHE A 409 -0.71 -7.00 -11.01
CA PHE A 409 -0.38 -6.72 -9.62
C PHE A 409 -0.61 -7.92 -8.72
N GLY A 410 -1.72 -8.65 -8.89
CA GLY A 410 -1.98 -9.88 -8.15
C GLY A 410 -0.88 -10.92 -8.38
N LEU A 411 -0.50 -11.12 -9.65
CA LEU A 411 0.59 -12.03 -10.02
C LEU A 411 1.94 -11.56 -9.45
N ALA A 412 2.28 -10.28 -9.60
CA ALA A 412 3.50 -9.72 -9.04
C ALA A 412 3.57 -9.88 -7.52
N MET A 413 2.46 -9.66 -6.82
CA MET A 413 2.36 -9.86 -5.38
C MET A 413 2.58 -11.32 -4.99
N VAL A 414 1.95 -12.27 -5.69
CA VAL A 414 2.15 -13.71 -5.46
C VAL A 414 3.61 -14.10 -5.70
N LEU A 415 4.21 -13.65 -6.80
CA LEU A 415 5.61 -13.95 -7.12
C LEU A 415 6.56 -13.38 -6.05
N ILE A 416 6.36 -12.14 -5.61
CA ILE A 416 7.21 -11.53 -4.58
C ILE A 416 7.01 -12.25 -3.25
N MET A 417 5.79 -12.61 -2.86
CA MET A 417 5.52 -13.35 -1.62
C MET A 417 6.14 -14.75 -1.65
N VAL A 418 6.19 -15.41 -2.82
CA VAL A 418 6.86 -16.72 -2.96
C VAL A 418 8.39 -16.57 -2.89
N TRP A 419 8.96 -15.55 -3.55
CA TRP A 419 10.42 -15.38 -3.61
C TRP A 419 10.99 -14.60 -2.43
N LYS A 420 10.26 -13.59 -1.93
CA LYS A 420 10.65 -12.75 -0.79
C LYS A 420 9.46 -12.56 0.16
N PRO A 421 9.12 -13.56 0.97
CA PRO A 421 7.94 -13.51 1.86
C PRO A 421 8.02 -12.39 2.91
N ARG A 422 9.19 -11.75 3.06
CA ARG A 422 9.38 -10.61 3.95
C ARG A 422 9.22 -9.25 3.26
N GLY A 423 8.82 -9.22 1.98
CA GLY A 423 8.74 -8.01 1.16
C GLY A 423 10.08 -7.59 0.53
N ILE A 424 10.04 -6.52 -0.29
CA ILE A 424 11.21 -6.04 -1.04
C ILE A 424 12.32 -5.57 -0.10
N ILE A 425 11.96 -4.76 0.91
CA ILE A 425 12.89 -4.21 1.91
C ILE A 425 12.36 -4.54 3.30
N SER A 426 12.80 -5.64 3.85
CA SER A 426 12.44 -6.04 5.21
C SER A 426 13.53 -5.66 6.18
N SER A 427 13.20 -4.87 7.20
CA SER A 427 14.05 -4.64 8.36
C SER A 427 13.33 -5.09 9.63
N ARG A 428 13.50 -6.34 10.03
CA ARG A 428 13.05 -6.86 11.33
C ARG A 428 14.03 -6.56 12.47
N ASN A 429 14.84 -5.53 12.34
CA ASN A 429 15.74 -5.16 13.44
C ASN A 429 14.90 -4.50 14.54
N PRO A 430 14.94 -5.01 15.78
CA PRO A 430 14.27 -4.37 16.89
C PRO A 430 14.83 -2.96 17.09
N SER A 431 13.96 -2.03 17.52
CA SER A 431 14.34 -0.62 17.74
C SER A 431 15.36 -0.46 18.88
N ALA A 432 15.42 -1.42 19.80
CA ALA A 432 16.38 -1.49 20.88
C ALA A 432 17.38 -2.62 20.63
N VAL A 433 18.55 -2.29 20.08
CA VAL A 433 19.67 -3.23 19.96
C VAL A 433 20.69 -2.86 21.02
N TYR A 434 21.00 -3.80 21.91
CA TYR A 434 22.12 -3.65 22.82
C TYR A 434 23.42 -3.75 22.02
N LYS A 435 24.07 -2.61 21.81
CA LYS A 435 25.27 -2.52 20.96
C LYS A 435 26.55 -3.01 21.67
N GLU A 436 26.57 -3.07 22.98
CA GLU A 436 27.74 -3.47 23.75
C GLU A 436 27.47 -4.74 24.57
N ARG A 437 28.20 -5.80 24.24
CA ARG A 437 28.36 -6.91 25.16
C ARG A 437 29.29 -6.43 26.26
N ARG A 438 28.75 -5.98 27.40
CA ARG A 438 29.57 -5.83 28.60
C ARG A 438 30.05 -7.22 29.00
N LYS A 439 31.36 -7.40 29.03
CA LYS A 439 31.93 -8.60 29.68
C LYS A 439 31.54 -8.53 31.15
N ILE A 440 30.87 -9.55 31.63
CA ILE A 440 30.57 -9.71 33.07
C ILE A 440 31.92 -9.93 33.75
N GLY A 441 32.42 -8.92 34.49
CA GLY A 441 33.59 -9.05 35.32
C GLY A 441 33.24 -9.82 36.58
N SER A 442 34.23 -10.42 37.24
CA SER A 442 34.09 -11.14 38.52
C SER A 442 33.53 -10.26 39.63
N ASP A 443 33.67 -8.93 39.50
CA ASP A 443 33.15 -7.88 40.37
C ASP A 443 31.63 -7.62 40.23
N MET A 444 31.04 -8.13 39.15
CA MET A 444 29.55 -8.02 38.91
C MET A 444 28.77 -9.25 39.40
N VAL A 445 29.47 -10.32 39.76
CA VAL A 445 28.85 -11.49 40.36
C VAL A 445 28.82 -11.24 41.87
N ALA A 446 27.63 -11.05 42.43
CA ALA A 446 27.47 -10.99 43.89
C ALA A 446 28.15 -12.26 44.44
N GLN A 447 29.25 -12.11 45.20
CA GLN A 447 29.82 -13.19 45.97
C GLN A 447 28.73 -13.56 46.97
N GLY A 448 28.07 -14.71 46.73
CA GLY A 448 27.17 -15.26 47.72
C GLY A 448 27.97 -15.43 49.01
N GLU A 449 27.53 -14.73 50.06
CA GLU A 449 28.02 -14.99 51.39
C GLU A 449 27.70 -16.44 51.72
N GLY A 450 28.69 -17.28 51.57
CA GLY A 450 28.66 -18.65 52.08
C GLY A 450 28.63 -18.59 53.60
N HIS A 451 27.49 -18.93 54.18
CA HIS A 451 27.37 -19.44 55.53
C HIS A 451 27.05 -20.93 55.47
#